data_1a4cd95715e1cd82042bedd1b4ffd9db
#
_entry.id   1a4cd95715e1cd82042bedd1b4ffd9db
#
_cell.length_a   1.000
_cell.length_b   1.000
_cell.length_c   1.000
_cell.angle_alpha   90.00
_cell.angle_beta   90.00
_cell.angle_gamma   90.00
#
_symmetry.space_group_name_H-M   'P 1'
#
loop_
_entity.id
_entity.type
_entity.pdbx_description
1 polymer ?
#
loop_
_entity_poly.entity_id
_entity_poly.type
_entity_poly.pdbx_seq_one_letter_code
_entity_poly.pdbx_strand_id
1 'polypeptide(L)'
;MPRLRARTLARLRDDRGSGAAAVLIFAVVFMALAAFVVDGGLSISKRERAADIAEQAARYAAQDIDIEALRNAPAGTQPVINDGDCDARVKAFAQQSGLDQNDVAGSGCTVALADRVEVTIQLTYRPVLTGFFYDHDIVVHGTAAAESVTGPAN
;
A
#
# COMPACT_ATOMS: atom_id res chain seq x y z
N MET A 1 -50.02 -49.34 -25.73
CA MET A 1 -48.58 -48.96 -25.68
C MET A 1 -48.37 -47.69 -24.85
N PRO A 2 -48.59 -47.67 -23.53
CA PRO A 2 -48.30 -46.47 -22.72
C PRO A 2 -47.16 -46.62 -21.71
N ARG A 3 -46.43 -47.75 -21.69
CA ARG A 3 -45.42 -48.00 -20.63
C ARG A 3 -44.00 -47.46 -20.92
N LEU A 4 -43.73 -47.06 -22.16
CA LEU A 4 -42.39 -46.52 -22.56
C LEU A 4 -42.19 -45.05 -22.20
N ARG A 5 -43.25 -44.23 -22.16
CA ARG A 5 -43.16 -42.80 -21.79
C ARG A 5 -42.90 -42.52 -20.30
N ALA A 6 -43.33 -43.44 -19.42
CA ALA A 6 -43.16 -43.28 -17.96
C ALA A 6 -41.69 -43.51 -17.51
N ARG A 7 -40.90 -44.33 -18.23
CA ARG A 7 -39.49 -44.62 -17.89
C ARG A 7 -38.51 -43.51 -18.28
N THR A 8 -38.83 -42.74 -19.31
CA THR A 8 -38.00 -41.62 -19.75
C THR A 8 -38.12 -40.39 -18.81
N LEU A 9 -39.27 -40.16 -18.24
CA LEU A 9 -39.51 -39.06 -17.28
C LEU A 9 -38.93 -39.36 -15.88
N ALA A 10 -38.81 -40.64 -15.49
CA ALA A 10 -38.20 -41.04 -14.24
C ALA A 10 -36.68 -40.85 -14.22
N ARG A 11 -36.04 -40.90 -15.38
CA ARG A 11 -34.57 -40.64 -15.50
C ARG A 11 -34.21 -39.17 -15.43
N LEU A 12 -35.12 -38.24 -15.67
CA LEU A 12 -34.92 -36.80 -15.52
C LEU A 12 -35.04 -36.34 -14.06
N ARG A 13 -35.41 -37.22 -13.16
CA ARG A 13 -35.60 -36.97 -11.72
C ARG A 13 -34.56 -37.67 -10.86
N ASP A 14 -33.43 -38.08 -11.43
CA ASP A 14 -32.30 -38.62 -10.67
C ASP A 14 -31.46 -37.45 -10.11
N ASP A 15 -31.85 -37.00 -8.90
CA ASP A 15 -31.20 -35.91 -8.17
C ASP A 15 -29.74 -36.20 -7.75
N ARG A 16 -29.19 -37.36 -8.11
CA ARG A 16 -27.83 -37.77 -7.76
C ARG A 16 -26.74 -36.92 -8.40
N GLY A 17 -27.02 -36.26 -9.53
CA GLY A 17 -26.07 -35.34 -10.19
C GLY A 17 -26.14 -33.90 -9.66
N SER A 18 -27.31 -33.49 -9.13
CA SER A 18 -27.56 -32.13 -8.68
C SER A 18 -26.76 -31.79 -7.41
N GLY A 19 -26.61 -32.72 -6.47
CA GLY A 19 -25.80 -32.55 -5.28
C GLY A 19 -24.33 -32.39 -5.56
N ALA A 20 -23.75 -33.19 -6.50
CA ALA A 20 -22.36 -33.09 -6.89
C ALA A 20 -22.07 -31.75 -7.59
N ALA A 21 -22.97 -31.31 -8.48
CA ALA A 21 -22.82 -30.00 -9.13
C ALA A 21 -22.88 -28.84 -8.13
N ALA A 22 -23.82 -28.91 -7.15
CA ALA A 22 -23.87 -27.91 -6.10
C ALA A 22 -22.59 -27.84 -5.27
N VAL A 23 -22.03 -29.00 -4.87
CA VAL A 23 -20.75 -29.02 -4.12
C VAL A 23 -19.62 -28.39 -4.92
N LEU A 24 -19.51 -28.65 -6.21
CA LEU A 24 -18.49 -28.05 -7.06
C LEU A 24 -18.65 -26.53 -7.18
N ILE A 25 -19.88 -26.04 -7.35
CA ILE A 25 -20.15 -24.59 -7.41
C ILE A 25 -19.79 -23.94 -6.07
N PHE A 26 -20.21 -24.51 -4.96
CA PHE A 26 -19.86 -23.99 -3.64
C PHE A 26 -18.36 -24.00 -3.40
N ALA A 27 -17.65 -25.05 -3.80
CA ALA A 27 -16.19 -25.11 -3.67
C ALA A 27 -15.50 -23.97 -4.44
N VAL A 28 -15.94 -23.70 -5.66
CA VAL A 28 -15.40 -22.58 -6.48
C VAL A 28 -15.72 -21.23 -5.82
N VAL A 29 -16.94 -21.03 -5.33
CA VAL A 29 -17.33 -19.80 -4.63
C VAL A 29 -16.51 -19.61 -3.37
N PHE A 30 -16.34 -20.65 -2.55
CA PHE A 30 -15.50 -20.56 -1.35
C PHE A 30 -14.04 -20.26 -1.67
N MET A 31 -13.47 -20.87 -2.71
CA MET A 31 -12.12 -20.54 -3.17
C MET A 31 -11.99 -19.07 -3.61
N ALA A 32 -12.97 -18.57 -4.36
CA ALA A 32 -12.98 -17.17 -4.78
C ALA A 32 -13.06 -16.21 -3.60
N LEU A 33 -13.90 -16.51 -2.60
CA LEU A 33 -14.01 -15.71 -1.38
C LEU A 33 -12.70 -15.76 -0.56
N ALA A 34 -12.08 -16.93 -0.41
CA ALA A 34 -10.81 -17.09 0.28
C ALA A 34 -9.70 -16.27 -0.41
N ALA A 35 -9.63 -16.32 -1.74
CA ALA A 35 -8.69 -15.53 -2.53
C ALA A 35 -8.87 -14.03 -2.28
N PHE A 36 -10.11 -13.56 -2.27
CA PHE A 36 -10.43 -12.15 -2.00
C PHE A 36 -10.00 -11.71 -0.59
N VAL A 37 -10.21 -12.56 0.42
CA VAL A 37 -9.81 -12.25 1.80
C VAL A 37 -8.30 -12.18 1.94
N VAL A 38 -7.56 -13.11 1.33
CA VAL A 38 -6.08 -13.15 1.40
C VAL A 38 -5.47 -11.94 0.70
N ASP A 39 -5.87 -11.65 -0.53
CA ASP A 39 -5.31 -10.53 -1.28
C ASP A 39 -5.76 -9.18 -0.72
N GLY A 40 -6.99 -9.09 -0.19
CA GLY A 40 -7.48 -7.91 0.52
C GLY A 40 -6.66 -7.63 1.78
N GLY A 41 -6.36 -8.65 2.59
CA GLY A 41 -5.50 -8.55 3.75
C GLY A 41 -4.07 -8.11 3.38
N LEU A 42 -3.52 -8.66 2.30
CA LEU A 42 -2.22 -8.24 1.78
C LEU A 42 -2.21 -6.76 1.37
N SER A 43 -3.27 -6.30 0.70
CA SER A 43 -3.41 -4.89 0.30
C SER A 43 -3.38 -3.93 1.50
N ILE A 44 -4.11 -4.28 2.57
CA ILE A 44 -4.13 -3.49 3.82
C ILE A 44 -2.72 -3.46 4.43
N SER A 45 -2.09 -4.62 4.60
CA SER A 45 -0.74 -4.71 5.18
C SER A 45 0.30 -3.92 4.39
N LYS A 46 0.20 -3.90 3.05
CA LYS A 46 1.12 -3.11 2.21
C LYS A 46 0.89 -1.62 2.35
N ARG A 47 -0.36 -1.17 2.49
CA ARG A 47 -0.69 0.24 2.76
C ARG A 47 -0.19 0.69 4.13
N GLU A 48 -0.38 -0.13 5.17
CA GLU A 48 0.14 0.14 6.51
C GLU A 48 1.66 0.25 6.48
N ARG A 49 2.35 -0.68 5.83
CA ARG A 49 3.81 -0.60 5.67
C ARG A 49 4.26 0.67 4.94
N ALA A 50 3.57 1.07 3.88
CA ALA A 50 3.90 2.30 3.15
C ALA A 50 3.69 3.54 4.06
N ALA A 51 2.63 3.55 4.87
CA ALA A 51 2.36 4.63 5.83
C ALA A 51 3.43 4.69 6.94
N ASP A 52 3.82 3.55 7.50
CA ASP A 52 4.88 3.46 8.52
C ASP A 52 6.23 3.99 8.00
N ILE A 53 6.58 3.63 6.77
CA ILE A 53 7.80 4.13 6.13
C ILE A 53 7.68 5.64 5.86
N ALA A 54 6.51 6.12 5.43
CA ALA A 54 6.26 7.54 5.19
C ALA A 54 6.42 8.37 6.47
N GLU A 55 5.88 7.89 7.60
CA GLU A 55 6.04 8.57 8.90
C GLU A 55 7.51 8.68 9.33
N GLN A 56 8.27 7.60 9.16
CA GLN A 56 9.69 7.60 9.52
C GLN A 56 10.49 8.48 8.57
N ALA A 57 10.22 8.43 7.27
CA ALA A 57 10.85 9.26 6.26
C ALA A 57 10.56 10.75 6.47
N ALA A 58 9.31 11.11 6.82
CA ALA A 58 8.93 12.47 7.13
C ALA A 58 9.69 13.01 8.35
N ARG A 59 9.78 12.22 9.43
CA ARG A 59 10.57 12.57 10.61
C ARG A 59 12.06 12.71 10.28
N TYR A 60 12.59 11.80 9.47
CA TYR A 60 14.00 11.85 9.04
C TYR A 60 14.29 13.10 8.21
N ALA A 61 13.40 13.48 7.29
CA ALA A 61 13.52 14.69 6.49
C ALA A 61 13.35 15.97 7.34
N ALA A 62 12.38 15.99 8.26
CA ALA A 62 12.14 17.14 9.15
C ALA A 62 13.26 17.42 10.14
N GLN A 63 14.13 16.44 10.42
CA GLN A 63 15.31 16.61 11.28
C GLN A 63 16.50 17.21 10.56
N ASP A 64 16.46 17.33 9.25
CA ASP A 64 17.53 17.96 8.48
C ASP A 64 17.42 19.49 8.54
N ILE A 65 18.29 20.08 9.33
CA ILE A 65 18.31 21.52 9.55
C ILE A 65 19.27 22.15 8.53
N ASP A 66 18.83 23.25 7.92
CA ASP A 66 19.71 24.09 7.10
C ASP A 66 20.74 24.82 8.00
N ILE A 67 21.88 24.15 8.17
CA ILE A 67 22.99 24.65 9.00
C ILE A 67 23.59 25.94 8.41
N GLU A 68 23.56 26.06 7.08
CA GLU A 68 24.14 27.23 6.43
C GLU A 68 23.26 28.45 6.58
N ALA A 69 21.95 28.29 6.40
CA ALA A 69 20.97 29.33 6.70
C ALA A 69 21.05 29.76 8.18
N LEU A 70 21.14 28.80 9.10
CA LEU A 70 21.22 29.07 10.53
C LEU A 70 22.54 29.81 10.91
N ARG A 71 23.67 29.46 10.30
CA ARG A 71 24.96 30.08 10.57
C ARG A 71 25.02 31.55 10.13
N ASN A 72 24.30 31.86 9.04
CA ASN A 72 24.26 33.21 8.47
C ASN A 72 23.12 34.07 9.05
N ALA A 73 22.30 33.51 9.91
CA ALA A 73 21.15 34.17 10.49
C ALA A 73 21.53 35.01 11.73
N PRO A 74 20.75 36.06 12.07
CA PRO A 74 20.90 36.79 13.33
C PRO A 74 20.75 35.88 14.56
N ALA A 75 21.40 36.28 15.67
CA ALA A 75 21.27 35.55 16.92
C ALA A 75 19.82 35.45 17.37
N GLY A 76 19.37 34.25 17.75
CA GLY A 76 17.99 33.97 18.15
C GLY A 76 17.05 33.54 17.01
N THR A 77 17.57 33.42 15.77
CA THR A 77 16.79 32.84 14.66
C THR A 77 16.55 31.36 14.92
N GLN A 78 15.29 30.92 14.70
CA GLN A 78 14.93 29.51 14.80
C GLN A 78 15.53 28.70 13.62
N PRO A 79 15.95 27.45 13.88
CA PRO A 79 16.40 26.57 12.82
C PRO A 79 15.24 26.25 11.86
N VAL A 80 15.55 26.17 10.58
CA VAL A 80 14.63 25.80 9.51
C VAL A 80 15.03 24.45 8.90
N ILE A 81 14.06 23.73 8.37
CA ILE A 81 14.30 22.47 7.65
C ILE A 81 15.03 22.80 6.36
N ASN A 82 15.98 21.95 5.98
CA ASN A 82 16.61 21.98 4.67
C ASN A 82 15.63 21.41 3.61
N ASP A 83 14.74 22.28 3.13
CA ASP A 83 13.67 21.91 2.21
C ASP A 83 14.20 21.45 0.84
N GLY A 84 15.36 21.99 0.41
CA GLY A 84 16.02 21.65 -0.84
C GLY A 84 16.45 20.18 -0.94
N ASP A 85 16.82 19.57 0.18
CA ASP A 85 17.29 18.16 0.24
C ASP A 85 16.20 17.16 0.63
N CYS A 86 14.98 17.61 0.92
CA CYS A 86 13.89 16.78 1.40
C CYS A 86 13.65 15.56 0.51
N ASP A 87 13.52 15.74 -0.79
CA ASP A 87 13.23 14.64 -1.72
C ASP A 87 14.37 13.61 -1.76
N ALA A 88 15.62 14.07 -1.78
CA ALA A 88 16.79 13.20 -1.78
C ALA A 88 16.87 12.37 -0.49
N ARG A 89 16.54 12.96 0.65
CA ARG A 89 16.52 12.28 1.94
C ARG A 89 15.42 11.24 2.04
N VAL A 90 14.22 11.56 1.57
CA VAL A 90 13.11 10.58 1.54
C VAL A 90 13.48 9.40 0.66
N LYS A 91 14.03 9.62 -0.52
CA LYS A 91 14.46 8.53 -1.41
C LYS A 91 15.59 7.70 -0.81
N ALA A 92 16.55 8.32 -0.16
CA ALA A 92 17.60 7.59 0.56
C ALA A 92 17.03 6.72 1.69
N PHE A 93 16.08 7.24 2.46
CA PHE A 93 15.40 6.48 3.51
C PHE A 93 14.56 5.32 2.95
N ALA A 94 13.82 5.55 1.86
CA ALA A 94 13.06 4.52 1.17
C ALA A 94 13.96 3.37 0.70
N GLN A 95 15.13 3.70 0.12
CA GLN A 95 16.12 2.71 -0.28
C GLN A 95 16.68 1.92 0.91
N GLN A 96 17.01 2.58 2.04
CA GLN A 96 17.46 1.94 3.26
C GLN A 96 16.38 1.03 3.89
N SER A 97 15.10 1.36 3.69
CA SER A 97 13.95 0.57 4.12
C SER A 97 13.68 -0.65 3.23
N GLY A 98 14.52 -0.88 2.21
CA GLY A 98 14.47 -2.04 1.32
C GLY A 98 13.41 -1.95 0.23
N LEU A 99 13.01 -0.74 -0.17
CA LEU A 99 12.17 -0.52 -1.34
C LEU A 99 12.99 -0.73 -2.62
N ASP A 100 12.33 -1.24 -3.66
CA ASP A 100 12.96 -1.37 -4.96
C ASP A 100 13.14 0.00 -5.65
N GLN A 101 13.89 0.04 -6.74
CA GLN A 101 14.20 1.29 -7.43
C GLN A 101 12.97 2.00 -7.99
N ASN A 102 11.95 1.25 -8.43
CA ASN A 102 10.72 1.84 -8.97
C ASN A 102 9.91 2.50 -7.84
N ASP A 103 9.81 1.83 -6.69
CA ASP A 103 9.13 2.36 -5.51
C ASP A 103 9.89 3.57 -4.93
N VAL A 104 11.23 3.52 -4.89
CA VAL A 104 12.05 4.67 -4.51
C VAL A 104 11.84 5.86 -5.46
N ALA A 105 11.79 5.60 -6.78
CA ALA A 105 11.55 6.65 -7.76
C ALA A 105 10.16 7.29 -7.64
N GLY A 106 9.15 6.49 -7.27
CA GLY A 106 7.78 6.94 -7.02
C GLY A 106 7.53 7.54 -5.63
N SER A 107 8.56 7.55 -4.76
CA SER A 107 8.53 8.12 -3.42
C SER A 107 9.21 9.48 -3.39
N GLY A 108 8.82 10.36 -2.45
CA GLY A 108 9.47 11.66 -2.32
C GLY A 108 8.72 12.63 -1.42
N CYS A 109 9.21 13.86 -1.36
CA CYS A 109 8.52 14.96 -0.69
C CYS A 109 7.47 15.56 -1.61
N THR A 110 6.22 15.66 -1.10
CA THR A 110 5.12 16.34 -1.79
C THR A 110 5.00 17.81 -1.38
N VAL A 111 5.38 18.10 -0.13
CA VAL A 111 5.51 19.46 0.39
C VAL A 111 6.80 19.55 1.19
N ALA A 112 7.57 20.60 0.97
CA ALA A 112 8.75 20.93 1.75
C ALA A 112 8.71 22.43 2.08
N LEU A 113 8.61 22.73 3.36
CA LEU A 113 8.55 24.08 3.94
C LEU A 113 9.61 24.19 5.04
N ALA A 114 9.90 25.42 5.45
CA ALA A 114 10.89 25.68 6.49
C ALA A 114 10.62 24.99 7.84
N ASP A 115 9.36 24.68 8.13
CA ASP A 115 8.89 24.11 9.41
C ASP A 115 8.16 22.79 9.26
N ARG A 116 7.79 22.39 8.03
CA ARG A 116 6.97 21.20 7.76
C ARG A 116 7.36 20.51 6.47
N VAL A 117 7.33 19.20 6.49
CA VAL A 117 7.45 18.37 5.29
C VAL A 117 6.26 17.42 5.19
N GLU A 118 5.82 17.14 3.96
CA GLU A 118 4.88 16.06 3.64
C GLU A 118 5.56 15.09 2.69
N VAL A 119 5.41 13.81 2.96
CA VAL A 119 6.09 12.72 2.27
C VAL A 119 5.08 11.74 1.74
N THR A 120 5.34 11.23 0.54
CA THR A 120 4.62 10.10 -0.04
C THR A 120 5.61 8.98 -0.31
N ILE A 121 5.27 7.78 0.15
CA ILE A 121 6.01 6.54 -0.13
C ILE A 121 5.15 5.66 -1.01
N GLN A 122 5.71 5.21 -2.12
CA GLN A 122 5.14 4.23 -3.01
C GLN A 122 5.58 2.83 -2.61
N LEU A 123 4.68 1.85 -2.72
CA LEU A 123 4.99 0.45 -2.54
C LEU A 123 4.20 -0.39 -3.53
N THR A 124 4.93 -1.15 -4.35
CA THR A 124 4.36 -2.03 -5.37
C THR A 124 4.35 -3.47 -4.86
N TYR A 125 3.28 -4.19 -5.13
CA TYR A 125 3.19 -5.60 -4.80
C TYR A 125 2.35 -6.36 -5.80
N ARG A 126 2.59 -7.69 -5.88
CA ARG A 126 1.80 -8.58 -6.69
C ARG A 126 0.81 -9.36 -5.82
N PRO A 127 -0.50 -9.39 -6.15
CA PRO A 127 -1.46 -10.23 -5.46
C PRO A 127 -1.10 -11.71 -5.58
N VAL A 128 -1.36 -12.48 -4.51
CA VAL A 128 -0.95 -13.89 -4.46
C VAL A 128 -1.94 -14.80 -5.18
N LEU A 129 -3.22 -14.62 -4.95
CA LEU A 129 -4.27 -15.50 -5.48
C LEU A 129 -4.97 -14.90 -6.70
N THR A 130 -5.34 -13.64 -6.65
CA THR A 130 -5.95 -12.96 -7.80
C THR A 130 -4.92 -12.65 -8.88
N GLY A 131 -3.62 -12.58 -8.55
CA GLY A 131 -2.51 -12.45 -9.50
C GLY A 131 -2.39 -13.61 -10.49
N PHE A 132 -3.02 -14.77 -10.21
CA PHE A 132 -3.12 -15.86 -11.17
C PHE A 132 -4.06 -15.53 -12.35
N PHE A 133 -5.08 -14.70 -12.09
CA PHE A 133 -6.07 -14.26 -13.09
C PHE A 133 -5.76 -12.86 -13.63
N TYR A 134 -5.04 -12.06 -12.86
CA TYR A 134 -4.76 -10.65 -13.14
C TYR A 134 -3.26 -10.40 -12.99
N ASP A 135 -2.55 -10.46 -14.09
CA ASP A 135 -1.09 -10.31 -14.13
C ASP A 135 -0.68 -8.82 -14.08
N HIS A 136 -1.11 -8.12 -13.04
CA HIS A 136 -0.79 -6.71 -12.84
C HIS A 136 -0.33 -6.47 -11.41
N ASP A 137 0.74 -5.71 -11.29
CA ASP A 137 1.20 -5.20 -10.01
C ASP A 137 0.26 -4.12 -9.48
N ILE A 138 0.05 -4.12 -8.17
CA ILE A 138 -0.76 -3.12 -7.48
C ILE A 138 0.18 -2.15 -6.80
N VAL A 139 -0.04 -0.86 -7.04
CA VAL A 139 0.69 0.23 -6.41
C VAL A 139 -0.16 0.81 -5.29
N VAL A 140 0.41 0.94 -4.11
CA VAL A 140 -0.20 1.60 -2.96
C VAL A 140 0.71 2.73 -2.49
N HIS A 141 0.11 3.73 -1.84
CA HIS A 141 0.83 4.86 -1.31
C HIS A 141 0.52 5.02 0.18
N GLY A 142 1.56 5.39 0.93
CA GLY A 142 1.46 5.90 2.28
C GLY A 142 1.91 7.36 2.31
N THR A 143 1.21 8.21 3.05
CA THR A 143 1.55 9.63 3.19
C THR A 143 1.67 9.98 4.66
N ALA A 144 2.62 10.86 4.98
CA ALA A 144 2.80 11.39 6.32
C ALA A 144 3.36 12.80 6.29
N ALA A 145 3.13 13.53 7.36
CA ALA A 145 3.71 14.85 7.57
C ALA A 145 4.51 14.87 8.87
N ALA A 146 5.56 15.70 8.90
CA ALA A 146 6.31 15.97 10.09
C ALA A 146 6.65 17.48 10.16
N GLU A 147 6.67 18.00 11.37
CA GLU A 147 7.03 19.37 11.65
C GLU A 147 8.35 19.40 12.43
N SER A 148 9.16 20.41 12.17
CA SER A 148 10.34 20.69 12.99
C SER A 148 9.86 21.26 14.32
N VAL A 149 10.23 20.63 15.44
CA VAL A 149 9.97 21.17 16.76
C VAL A 149 10.94 22.33 17.01
N THR A 150 10.55 23.51 16.58
CA THR A 150 11.20 24.73 17.00
C THR A 150 10.67 25.08 18.39
N GLY A 151 11.59 25.33 19.35
CA GLY A 151 11.17 25.74 20.70
C GLY A 151 10.29 26.99 20.67
N PRO A 152 9.61 27.32 21.78
CA PRO A 152 8.77 28.51 21.84
C PRO A 152 9.59 29.74 21.45
N ALA A 153 9.05 30.56 20.55
CA ALA A 153 9.58 31.89 20.26
C ALA A 153 9.50 32.69 21.54
N ASN A 154 10.65 33.01 22.15
CA ASN A 154 10.76 33.90 23.30
C ASN A 154 10.61 35.35 22.87
#